data_2b91409c9b9eec02a4281c6a5d55f2d9
#
_entry.id   2b91409c9b9eec02a4281c6a5d55f2d9
#
_cell.length_a   1.000
_cell.length_b   1.000
_cell.length_c   1.000
_cell.angle_alpha   90.00
_cell.angle_beta   90.00
_cell.angle_gamma   90.00
#
_symmetry.space_group_name_H-M   'P 1'
#
loop_
_entity.id
_entity.type
_entity.pdbx_description
1 polymer ?
#
loop_
_entity_poly.entity_id
_entity_poly.type
_entity_poly.pdbx_seq_one_letter_code
_entity_poly.pdbx_strand_id
1 'polypeptide(L)'
;GRCCFGTIDSWVIFNLTGGASGGGRFCTDVSNAARYLLMNLETRRWDPECLQAFGIDPGTLPEIVSCAEVYGTVCRGCLEGVPVSGSVGDQQAATLGQRCREGEAKNTYGTGLFLLMNTGTSIVPSTHGLLTTVAFQLGKDAPTQYALEGSVATGGLAVSWLRDQLGLIGGPEDVEPVASSVPDTAGVCFVPAFSGLLAPHWREDARGAILGLTQYSSRAHIVRATLEALAFQSKDVLEAMAKDAGRPIKALRVDGGASRNNLLMSLQADLAGVTVERPSDIETTSRGAALAAGVGAGVWTAEEVFSPGFGSSGDVKTFAPGIAGAEREQRANRWAAAVQRSFGWAQTDAPDV
;
A
#
# COMPACT_ATOMS: atom_id res chain seq x y z
N GLY A 1 -12.94 36.28 -2.83
CA GLY A 1 -13.11 34.92 -3.38
C GLY A 1 -13.05 33.91 -2.27
N ARG A 2 -13.86 32.87 -2.33
CA ARG A 2 -13.73 31.74 -1.35
C ARG A 2 -12.58 30.87 -1.74
N CYS A 3 -11.72 30.52 -0.76
CA CYS A 3 -10.71 29.50 -0.92
C CYS A 3 -11.36 28.13 -0.70
N CYS A 4 -11.04 27.14 -1.55
CA CYS A 4 -11.47 25.75 -1.39
C CYS A 4 -10.24 24.87 -1.22
N PHE A 5 -10.34 23.85 -0.39
CA PHE A 5 -9.27 22.88 -0.12
C PHE A 5 -9.70 21.52 -0.66
N GLY A 6 -8.83 20.89 -1.45
CA GLY A 6 -9.07 19.56 -1.99
C GLY A 6 -7.75 18.83 -2.26
N THR A 7 -7.81 17.53 -2.30
CA THR A 7 -6.74 16.68 -2.80
C THR A 7 -6.68 16.77 -4.33
N ILE A 8 -5.66 16.17 -4.93
CA ILE A 8 -5.41 16.27 -6.40
C ILE A 8 -6.61 15.75 -7.21
N ASP A 9 -7.29 14.71 -6.74
CA ASP A 9 -8.51 14.17 -7.35
C ASP A 9 -9.61 15.22 -7.50
N SER A 10 -9.88 15.97 -6.40
CA SER A 10 -10.88 17.06 -6.40
C SER A 10 -10.54 18.13 -7.43
N TRP A 11 -9.26 18.50 -7.51
CA TRP A 11 -8.81 19.51 -8.48
C TRP A 11 -8.92 19.02 -9.93
N VAL A 12 -8.56 17.75 -10.17
CA VAL A 12 -8.66 17.13 -11.51
C VAL A 12 -10.11 17.04 -11.94
N ILE A 13 -11.02 16.50 -11.10
CA ILE A 13 -12.44 16.37 -11.39
C ILE A 13 -13.04 17.76 -11.66
N PHE A 14 -12.76 18.74 -10.78
CA PHE A 14 -13.26 20.11 -10.93
C PHE A 14 -12.87 20.71 -12.28
N ASN A 15 -11.62 20.58 -12.70
CA ASN A 15 -11.16 21.16 -13.97
C ASN A 15 -11.67 20.39 -15.20
N LEU A 16 -11.76 19.06 -15.12
CA LEU A 16 -12.30 18.25 -16.22
C LEU A 16 -13.78 18.56 -16.47
N THR A 17 -14.54 18.85 -15.41
CA THR A 17 -15.99 19.06 -15.48
C THR A 17 -16.41 20.51 -15.68
N GLY A 18 -15.48 21.45 -15.91
CA GLY A 18 -15.80 22.84 -16.27
C GLY A 18 -14.97 23.90 -15.54
N GLY A 19 -14.36 23.58 -14.41
CA GLY A 19 -13.60 24.53 -13.61
C GLY A 19 -14.46 25.68 -13.07
N ALA A 20 -13.80 26.77 -12.69
CA ALA A 20 -14.46 27.92 -12.07
C ALA A 20 -15.46 28.65 -13.00
N SER A 21 -15.22 28.64 -14.32
CA SER A 21 -16.03 29.34 -15.30
C SER A 21 -17.16 28.49 -15.90
N GLY A 22 -17.07 27.17 -15.83
CA GLY A 22 -18.02 26.22 -16.42
C GLY A 22 -18.82 25.41 -15.40
N GLY A 23 -18.82 25.80 -14.12
CA GLY A 23 -19.57 25.08 -13.07
C GLY A 23 -19.03 23.70 -12.74
N GLY A 24 -17.68 23.54 -12.72
CA GLY A 24 -17.01 22.30 -12.42
C GLY A 24 -17.44 21.67 -11.08
N ARG A 25 -17.55 20.35 -11.04
CA ARG A 25 -17.94 19.61 -9.84
C ARG A 25 -16.79 19.56 -8.85
N PHE A 26 -16.97 20.14 -7.67
CA PHE A 26 -16.00 20.08 -6.58
C PHE A 26 -16.35 18.95 -5.62
N CYS A 27 -15.77 17.77 -5.84
CA CYS A 27 -16.00 16.58 -5.03
C CYS A 27 -14.71 15.78 -4.84
N THR A 28 -14.72 14.87 -3.88
CA THR A 28 -13.70 13.86 -3.63
C THR A 28 -14.39 12.53 -3.35
N ASP A 29 -13.81 11.41 -3.76
CA ASP A 29 -14.38 10.13 -3.41
C ASP A 29 -14.06 9.74 -1.96
N VAL A 30 -14.83 8.80 -1.42
CA VAL A 30 -14.75 8.38 -0.02
C VAL A 30 -13.38 7.81 0.35
N SER A 31 -12.64 7.21 -0.59
CA SER A 31 -11.30 6.68 -0.34
C SER A 31 -10.24 7.77 -0.22
N ASN A 32 -10.32 8.81 -1.06
CA ASN A 32 -9.50 10.01 -0.92
C ASN A 32 -9.91 10.85 0.29
N ALA A 33 -11.21 11.00 0.55
CA ALA A 33 -11.71 11.70 1.74
C ALA A 33 -11.17 11.11 3.04
N ALA A 34 -10.99 9.79 3.11
CA ALA A 34 -10.38 9.10 4.25
C ALA A 34 -8.92 9.52 4.52
N ARG A 35 -8.23 10.18 3.57
CA ARG A 35 -6.84 10.65 3.71
C ARG A 35 -6.73 12.06 4.29
N TYR A 36 -7.83 12.80 4.41
CA TYR A 36 -7.83 14.16 4.97
C TYR A 36 -7.66 14.20 6.49
N LEU A 37 -7.85 13.10 7.21
CA LEU A 37 -7.95 13.02 8.68
C LEU A 37 -9.15 13.80 9.26
N LEU A 38 -10.11 14.14 8.42
CA LEU A 38 -11.29 14.95 8.75
C LEU A 38 -12.60 14.20 8.53
N MET A 39 -12.56 13.04 7.90
CA MET A 39 -13.75 12.23 7.62
C MET A 39 -14.00 11.23 8.73
N ASN A 40 -15.23 11.17 9.22
CA ASN A 40 -15.68 10.13 10.11
C ASN A 40 -15.95 8.85 9.29
N LEU A 41 -15.32 7.74 9.66
CA LEU A 41 -15.39 6.47 8.92
C LEU A 41 -16.78 5.82 8.97
N GLU A 42 -17.54 6.00 10.05
CA GLU A 42 -18.88 5.41 10.20
C GLU A 42 -19.90 6.16 9.34
N THR A 43 -19.90 7.50 9.42
CA THR A 43 -20.86 8.34 8.71
C THR A 43 -20.44 8.65 7.27
N ARG A 44 -19.14 8.51 6.96
CA ARG A 44 -18.51 8.91 5.69
C ARG A 44 -18.77 10.37 5.33
N ARG A 45 -18.81 11.22 6.34
CA ARG A 45 -19.00 12.68 6.23
C ARG A 45 -17.84 13.38 6.92
N TRP A 46 -17.63 14.64 6.59
CA TRP A 46 -16.71 15.48 7.34
C TRP A 46 -17.13 15.52 8.80
N ASP A 47 -16.20 15.22 9.70
CA ASP A 47 -16.44 15.12 11.14
C ASP A 47 -16.50 16.51 11.76
N PRO A 48 -17.64 16.93 12.37
CA PRO A 48 -17.78 18.28 12.93
C PRO A 48 -16.79 18.57 14.06
N GLU A 49 -16.43 17.56 14.87
CA GLU A 49 -15.48 17.72 15.98
C GLU A 49 -14.07 17.97 15.45
N CYS A 50 -13.66 17.20 14.44
CA CYS A 50 -12.37 17.41 13.77
C CYS A 50 -12.32 18.79 13.10
N LEU A 51 -13.38 19.17 12.36
CA LEU A 51 -13.43 20.49 11.71
C LEU A 51 -13.34 21.63 12.72
N GLN A 52 -14.04 21.53 13.85
CA GLN A 52 -13.98 22.51 14.92
C GLN A 52 -12.59 22.58 15.55
N ALA A 53 -11.97 21.41 15.84
CA ALA A 53 -10.64 21.34 16.45
C ALA A 53 -9.56 22.00 15.60
N PHE A 54 -9.65 21.87 14.27
CA PHE A 54 -8.70 22.45 13.31
C PHE A 54 -9.12 23.84 12.79
N GLY A 55 -10.30 24.37 13.18
CA GLY A 55 -10.79 25.66 12.73
C GLY A 55 -11.11 25.69 11.22
N ILE A 56 -11.57 24.57 10.64
CA ILE A 56 -11.85 24.42 9.20
C ILE A 56 -13.35 24.70 8.94
N ASP A 57 -13.62 25.64 8.03
CA ASP A 57 -14.99 25.86 7.52
C ASP A 57 -15.39 24.70 6.59
N PRO A 58 -16.44 23.91 6.92
CA PRO A 58 -16.92 22.83 6.08
C PRO A 58 -17.28 23.26 4.65
N GLY A 59 -17.66 24.54 4.46
CA GLY A 59 -17.95 25.10 3.14
C GLY A 59 -16.72 25.25 2.23
N THR A 60 -15.51 25.00 2.73
CA THR A 60 -14.26 25.00 1.95
C THR A 60 -13.88 23.62 1.45
N LEU A 61 -14.51 22.56 1.96
CA LEU A 61 -14.20 21.17 1.62
C LEU A 61 -15.07 20.64 0.47
N PRO A 62 -14.57 19.64 -0.31
CA PRO A 62 -15.34 19.04 -1.40
C PRO A 62 -16.50 18.19 -0.87
N GLU A 63 -17.51 17.98 -1.71
CA GLU A 63 -18.53 16.97 -1.44
C GLU A 63 -17.92 15.57 -1.47
N ILE A 64 -18.21 14.73 -0.47
CA ILE A 64 -17.76 13.32 -0.45
C ILE A 64 -18.75 12.49 -1.27
N VAL A 65 -18.22 11.75 -2.26
CA VAL A 65 -18.97 10.91 -3.19
C VAL A 65 -18.45 9.46 -3.17
N SER A 66 -19.15 8.54 -3.83
CA SER A 66 -18.66 7.16 -3.98
C SER A 66 -17.46 7.10 -4.93
N CYS A 67 -16.71 5.99 -4.90
CA CYS A 67 -15.59 5.79 -5.84
C CYS A 67 -16.08 5.51 -7.28
N ALA A 68 -17.36 5.20 -7.48
CA ALA A 68 -17.92 4.77 -8.75
C ALA A 68 -19.33 5.38 -8.97
N GLU A 69 -19.37 6.58 -9.48
CA GLU A 69 -20.58 7.28 -9.94
C GLU A 69 -20.18 8.36 -10.94
N VAL A 70 -21.13 8.84 -11.73
CA VAL A 70 -20.85 9.93 -12.69
C VAL A 70 -20.76 11.26 -11.95
N TYR A 71 -19.55 11.81 -11.84
CA TYR A 71 -19.30 13.11 -11.22
C TYR A 71 -19.63 14.29 -12.15
N GLY A 72 -19.56 14.05 -13.46
CA GLY A 72 -19.80 15.02 -14.52
C GLY A 72 -19.23 14.51 -15.84
N THR A 73 -19.18 15.37 -16.84
CA THR A 73 -18.61 15.08 -18.16
C THR A 73 -17.40 15.97 -18.43
N VAL A 74 -16.43 15.43 -19.15
CA VAL A 74 -15.27 16.21 -19.61
C VAL A 74 -15.75 17.33 -20.52
N CYS A 75 -15.43 18.58 -20.20
CA CYS A 75 -15.97 19.77 -20.87
C CYS A 75 -15.13 20.24 -22.07
N ARG A 76 -13.93 19.69 -22.32
CA ARG A 76 -13.02 20.12 -23.39
C ARG A 76 -11.95 19.09 -23.70
N GLY A 77 -11.36 19.19 -24.87
CA GLY A 77 -10.23 18.38 -25.33
C GLY A 77 -10.68 17.11 -26.04
N CYS A 78 -9.75 16.17 -26.23
CA CYS A 78 -10.00 14.93 -26.99
C CYS A 78 -10.99 13.97 -26.31
N LEU A 79 -11.30 14.20 -25.04
CA LEU A 79 -12.26 13.41 -24.23
C LEU A 79 -13.55 14.16 -23.95
N GLU A 80 -13.82 15.29 -24.63
CA GLU A 80 -15.05 16.06 -24.44
C GLU A 80 -16.30 15.18 -24.58
N GLY A 81 -17.24 15.34 -23.62
CA GLY A 81 -18.46 14.53 -23.56
C GLY A 81 -18.32 13.17 -22.87
N VAL A 82 -17.09 12.73 -22.58
CA VAL A 82 -16.86 11.47 -21.84
C VAL A 82 -17.18 11.66 -20.36
N PRO A 83 -17.95 10.76 -19.70
CA PRO A 83 -18.24 10.85 -18.28
C PRO A 83 -16.99 10.62 -17.44
N VAL A 84 -16.81 11.43 -16.39
CA VAL A 84 -15.86 11.19 -15.32
C VAL A 84 -16.61 10.38 -14.25
N SER A 85 -16.37 9.07 -14.18
CA SER A 85 -17.22 8.13 -13.44
C SER A 85 -16.50 7.24 -12.44
N GLY A 86 -15.20 7.46 -12.23
CA GLY A 86 -14.40 6.75 -11.24
C GLY A 86 -13.31 7.64 -10.66
N SER A 87 -13.21 7.65 -9.35
CA SER A 87 -12.13 8.27 -8.59
C SER A 87 -11.82 7.40 -7.39
N VAL A 88 -10.57 7.03 -7.20
CA VAL A 88 -10.14 6.14 -6.12
C VAL A 88 -8.72 6.51 -5.72
N GLY A 89 -8.42 6.57 -4.42
CA GLY A 89 -7.05 6.70 -3.93
C GLY A 89 -6.15 5.58 -4.49
N ASP A 90 -4.89 5.86 -4.75
CA ASP A 90 -3.98 4.94 -5.46
C ASP A 90 -3.87 3.55 -4.80
N GLN A 91 -3.72 3.51 -3.48
CA GLN A 91 -3.61 2.24 -2.74
C GLN A 91 -4.94 1.47 -2.72
N GLN A 92 -6.04 2.18 -2.62
CA GLN A 92 -7.40 1.64 -2.70
C GLN A 92 -7.71 1.15 -4.13
N ALA A 93 -7.28 1.89 -5.13
CA ALA A 93 -7.37 1.49 -6.53
C ALA A 93 -6.58 0.20 -6.79
N ALA A 94 -5.36 0.06 -6.26
CA ALA A 94 -4.60 -1.18 -6.36
C ALA A 94 -5.34 -2.35 -5.67
N THR A 95 -5.98 -2.11 -4.52
CA THR A 95 -6.79 -3.12 -3.82
C THR A 95 -7.98 -3.58 -4.67
N LEU A 96 -8.68 -2.65 -5.32
CA LEU A 96 -9.76 -2.93 -6.26
C LEU A 96 -9.24 -3.62 -7.54
N GLY A 97 -8.14 -3.12 -8.11
CA GLY A 97 -7.51 -3.69 -9.31
C GLY A 97 -7.03 -5.12 -9.11
N GLN A 98 -6.54 -5.45 -7.92
CA GLN A 98 -6.23 -6.80 -7.47
C GLN A 98 -7.50 -7.61 -7.12
N ARG A 99 -8.66 -6.96 -7.04
CA ARG A 99 -9.94 -7.56 -6.63
C ARG A 99 -9.84 -8.27 -5.28
N CYS A 100 -9.16 -7.64 -4.33
CA CYS A 100 -9.02 -8.19 -2.99
C CYS A 100 -10.38 -8.29 -2.30
N ARG A 101 -10.79 -9.52 -2.00
CA ARG A 101 -11.98 -9.82 -1.23
C ARG A 101 -11.70 -9.72 0.25
N GLU A 102 -12.75 -9.76 1.06
CA GLU A 102 -12.65 -9.79 2.51
C GLU A 102 -11.71 -10.88 3.01
N GLY A 103 -10.70 -10.49 3.79
CA GLY A 103 -9.63 -11.34 4.31
C GLY A 103 -8.44 -11.53 3.38
N GLU A 104 -8.46 -10.94 2.17
CA GLU A 104 -7.32 -10.89 1.27
C GLU A 104 -6.58 -9.58 1.44
N ALA A 105 -5.26 -9.62 1.26
CA ALA A 105 -4.39 -8.45 1.34
C ALA A 105 -3.64 -8.23 0.03
N LYS A 106 -3.32 -6.97 -0.26
CA LYS A 106 -2.37 -6.62 -1.31
C LYS A 106 -1.12 -5.97 -0.72
N ASN A 107 0.00 -6.05 -1.44
CA ASN A 107 1.21 -5.28 -1.17
C ASN A 107 1.75 -4.69 -2.46
N THR A 108 1.84 -3.38 -2.53
CA THR A 108 2.46 -2.66 -3.63
C THR A 108 3.93 -2.41 -3.30
N TYR A 109 4.83 -3.02 -4.08
CA TYR A 109 6.28 -2.91 -3.95
C TYR A 109 6.83 -1.75 -4.80
N GLY A 110 6.73 -0.54 -4.26
CA GLY A 110 7.27 0.70 -4.84
C GLY A 110 8.52 1.20 -4.13
N THR A 111 8.71 2.51 -4.05
CA THR A 111 9.76 3.16 -3.23
C THR A 111 9.64 2.73 -1.77
N GLY A 112 8.43 2.75 -1.23
CA GLY A 112 8.02 2.09 0.00
C GLY A 112 7.19 0.84 -0.31
N LEU A 113 6.67 0.18 0.75
CA LEU A 113 5.72 -0.93 0.64
C LEU A 113 4.40 -0.49 1.26
N PHE A 114 3.30 -0.75 0.55
CA PHE A 114 1.98 -0.34 0.98
C PHE A 114 1.05 -1.53 1.00
N LEU A 115 0.68 -1.95 2.20
CA LEU A 115 -0.15 -3.12 2.43
C LEU A 115 -1.56 -2.68 2.83
N LEU A 116 -2.56 -3.24 2.16
CA LEU A 116 -3.97 -3.10 2.54
C LEU A 116 -4.61 -4.49 2.64
N MET A 117 -5.35 -4.73 3.72
CA MET A 117 -6.18 -5.90 3.91
C MET A 117 -7.65 -5.48 3.89
N ASN A 118 -8.43 -6.02 2.96
CA ASN A 118 -9.87 -5.78 2.92
C ASN A 118 -10.56 -6.46 4.14
N THR A 119 -11.24 -5.66 4.97
CA THR A 119 -11.99 -6.12 6.15
C THR A 119 -13.49 -6.29 5.91
N GLY A 120 -13.92 -6.16 4.64
CA GLY A 120 -15.33 -6.19 4.27
C GLY A 120 -16.04 -4.90 4.69
N THR A 121 -17.30 -5.03 5.13
CA THR A 121 -18.10 -3.90 5.59
C THR A 121 -17.85 -3.52 7.06
N SER A 122 -16.88 -4.18 7.70
CA SER A 122 -16.56 -3.96 9.11
C SER A 122 -15.44 -2.97 9.28
N ILE A 123 -15.66 -1.92 10.08
CA ILE A 123 -14.61 -1.02 10.56
C ILE A 123 -13.86 -1.76 11.68
N VAL A 124 -12.63 -2.16 11.43
CA VAL A 124 -11.76 -2.84 12.40
C VAL A 124 -10.78 -1.83 12.99
N PRO A 125 -10.96 -1.39 14.24
CA PRO A 125 -9.99 -0.53 14.90
C PRO A 125 -8.67 -1.27 15.09
N SER A 126 -7.56 -0.64 14.74
CA SER A 126 -6.25 -1.24 14.96
C SER A 126 -5.74 -0.99 16.38
N THR A 127 -5.24 -2.05 17.00
CA THR A 127 -4.52 -2.02 18.28
C THR A 127 -3.05 -2.42 18.12
N HIS A 128 -2.64 -2.75 16.87
CA HIS A 128 -1.28 -3.21 16.54
C HIS A 128 -0.54 -2.24 15.59
N GLY A 129 -0.86 -0.94 15.67
CA GLY A 129 -0.11 0.09 14.95
C GLY A 129 -0.43 0.22 13.46
N LEU A 130 -1.61 -0.21 13.03
CA LEU A 130 -2.10 -0.02 11.67
C LEU A 130 -3.07 1.16 11.57
N LEU A 131 -3.40 1.55 10.35
CA LEU A 131 -4.47 2.50 10.07
C LEU A 131 -5.73 1.74 9.69
N THR A 132 -6.89 2.22 10.17
CA THR A 132 -8.20 1.81 9.66
C THR A 132 -8.66 2.84 8.64
N THR A 133 -9.05 2.39 7.47
CA THR A 133 -9.41 3.28 6.35
C THR A 133 -10.54 2.70 5.50
N VAL A 134 -11.04 3.49 4.56
CA VAL A 134 -11.93 2.99 3.50
C VAL A 134 -11.10 2.26 2.45
N ALA A 135 -11.57 1.10 2.00
CA ALA A 135 -11.04 0.42 0.83
C ALA A 135 -11.66 0.99 -0.45
N PHE A 136 -12.96 0.91 -0.60
CA PHE A 136 -13.72 1.49 -1.73
C PHE A 136 -15.23 1.43 -1.49
N GLN A 137 -15.98 2.24 -2.25
CA GLN A 137 -17.43 2.18 -2.36
C GLN A 137 -17.81 2.24 -3.84
N LEU A 138 -18.36 1.15 -4.38
CA LEU A 138 -18.66 1.01 -5.81
C LEU A 138 -20.13 1.34 -6.13
N GLY A 139 -20.49 2.59 -5.96
CA GLY A 139 -21.82 3.14 -6.18
C GLY A 139 -22.33 3.90 -4.96
N LYS A 140 -23.17 4.91 -5.19
CA LYS A 140 -23.68 5.81 -4.15
C LYS A 140 -24.38 5.09 -3.00
N ASP A 141 -25.17 4.08 -3.32
CA ASP A 141 -25.95 3.29 -2.36
C ASP A 141 -25.29 1.92 -2.03
N ALA A 142 -24.11 1.65 -2.60
CA ALA A 142 -23.39 0.41 -2.34
C ALA A 142 -22.76 0.40 -0.94
N PRO A 143 -22.63 -0.78 -0.31
CA PRO A 143 -21.94 -0.91 0.97
C PRO A 143 -20.46 -0.51 0.83
N THR A 144 -20.00 0.32 1.77
CA THR A 144 -18.59 0.71 1.84
C THR A 144 -17.76 -0.47 2.31
N GLN A 145 -16.66 -0.75 1.62
CA GLN A 145 -15.64 -1.70 2.05
C GLN A 145 -14.55 -0.94 2.82
N TYR A 146 -14.07 -1.54 3.90
CA TYR A 146 -13.01 -0.99 4.74
C TYR A 146 -11.73 -1.80 4.64
N ALA A 147 -10.64 -1.24 5.11
CA ALA A 147 -9.34 -1.90 5.13
C ALA A 147 -8.53 -1.55 6.37
N LEU A 148 -7.66 -2.48 6.77
CA LEU A 148 -6.48 -2.19 7.57
C LEU A 148 -5.33 -1.85 6.62
N GLU A 149 -4.58 -0.80 6.95
CA GLU A 149 -3.45 -0.32 6.15
C GLU A 149 -2.18 -0.24 6.98
N GLY A 150 -1.08 -0.72 6.41
CA GLY A 150 0.25 -0.55 6.98
C GLY A 150 1.25 -0.18 5.89
N SER A 151 2.10 0.79 6.20
CA SER A 151 3.12 1.29 5.29
C SER A 151 4.50 1.00 5.82
N VAL A 152 5.41 0.66 4.91
CA VAL A 152 6.85 0.50 5.14
C VAL A 152 7.57 1.58 4.34
N ALA A 153 8.33 2.44 5.02
CA ALA A 153 8.97 3.60 4.38
C ALA A 153 10.02 3.19 3.34
N THR A 154 10.75 2.12 3.60
CA THR A 154 11.88 1.69 2.79
C THR A 154 11.58 0.36 2.08
N GLY A 155 11.12 0.45 0.86
CA GLY A 155 10.94 -0.66 -0.07
C GLY A 155 12.04 -0.68 -1.13
N GLY A 156 11.71 -0.38 -2.38
CA GLY A 156 12.67 -0.26 -3.49
C GLY A 156 13.77 0.79 -3.24
N LEU A 157 13.53 1.73 -2.32
CA LEU A 157 14.56 2.67 -1.86
C LEU A 157 15.81 1.95 -1.33
N ALA A 158 15.66 0.80 -0.65
CA ALA A 158 16.80 0.01 -0.18
C ALA A 158 17.65 -0.51 -1.35
N VAL A 159 17.02 -0.89 -2.46
CA VAL A 159 17.71 -1.33 -3.68
C VAL A 159 18.45 -0.16 -4.33
N SER A 160 17.83 1.00 -4.42
CA SER A 160 18.47 2.22 -4.92
C SER A 160 19.68 2.59 -4.06
N TRP A 161 19.57 2.46 -2.74
CA TRP A 161 20.66 2.71 -1.81
C TRP A 161 21.86 1.75 -2.00
N LEU A 162 21.60 0.46 -2.25
CA LEU A 162 22.65 -0.52 -2.58
C LEU A 162 23.43 -0.12 -3.84
N ARG A 163 22.73 0.45 -4.84
CA ARG A 163 23.32 0.92 -6.09
C ARG A 163 24.06 2.25 -5.89
N ASP A 164 23.37 3.26 -5.39
CA ASP A 164 23.81 4.65 -5.45
C ASP A 164 24.81 5.02 -4.36
N GLN A 165 24.68 4.39 -3.19
CA GLN A 165 25.53 4.71 -2.03
C GLN A 165 26.62 3.66 -1.78
N LEU A 166 26.31 2.38 -1.99
CA LEU A 166 27.28 1.30 -1.72
C LEU A 166 27.95 0.74 -2.97
N GLY A 167 27.42 0.97 -4.17
CA GLY A 167 27.97 0.42 -5.41
C GLY A 167 27.98 -1.12 -5.46
N LEU A 168 27.06 -1.79 -4.72
CA LEU A 168 27.04 -3.26 -4.64
C LEU A 168 26.32 -3.90 -5.84
N ILE A 169 25.55 -3.15 -6.60
CA ILE A 169 24.81 -3.56 -7.81
C ILE A 169 24.88 -2.44 -8.84
N GLY A 170 24.75 -2.76 -10.13
CA GLY A 170 24.69 -1.78 -11.21
C GLY A 170 23.27 -1.25 -11.43
N GLY A 171 22.25 -2.10 -11.22
CA GLY A 171 20.85 -1.74 -11.39
C GLY A 171 19.92 -2.70 -10.64
N PRO A 172 18.59 -2.43 -10.63
CA PRO A 172 17.60 -3.33 -10.02
C PRO A 172 17.58 -4.73 -10.60
N GLU A 173 17.98 -4.89 -11.87
CA GLU A 173 18.08 -6.15 -12.59
C GLU A 173 19.17 -7.07 -12.03
N ASP A 174 20.21 -6.52 -11.38
CA ASP A 174 21.30 -7.28 -10.78
C ASP A 174 20.89 -7.90 -9.43
N VAL A 175 19.85 -7.41 -8.79
CA VAL A 175 19.49 -7.80 -7.42
C VAL A 175 19.21 -9.30 -7.33
N GLU A 176 18.35 -9.83 -8.21
CA GLU A 176 17.98 -11.25 -8.18
C GLU A 176 19.18 -12.17 -8.49
N PRO A 177 19.97 -11.96 -9.56
CA PRO A 177 21.16 -12.75 -9.84
C PRO A 177 22.19 -12.72 -8.71
N VAL A 178 22.51 -11.53 -8.17
CA VAL A 178 23.50 -11.38 -7.08
C VAL A 178 22.99 -12.04 -5.81
N ALA A 179 21.75 -11.82 -5.39
CA ALA A 179 21.18 -12.44 -4.19
C ALA A 179 21.06 -13.97 -4.32
N SER A 180 20.78 -14.48 -5.53
CA SER A 180 20.67 -15.92 -5.81
C SER A 180 22.02 -16.64 -5.89
N SER A 181 23.14 -15.90 -5.97
CA SER A 181 24.49 -16.50 -6.02
C SER A 181 24.94 -17.08 -4.68
N VAL A 182 24.19 -16.84 -3.61
CA VAL A 182 24.40 -17.39 -2.26
C VAL A 182 23.12 -18.09 -1.77
N PRO A 183 23.25 -19.19 -1.01
CA PRO A 183 22.09 -19.96 -0.57
C PRO A 183 21.26 -19.25 0.51
N ASP A 184 21.91 -18.42 1.32
CA ASP A 184 21.29 -17.68 2.44
C ASP A 184 22.05 -16.37 2.70
N THR A 185 21.74 -15.67 3.78
CA THR A 185 22.40 -14.41 4.17
C THR A 185 23.69 -14.62 5.00
N ALA A 186 24.11 -15.85 5.25
CA ALA A 186 25.20 -16.20 6.19
C ALA A 186 25.04 -15.52 7.56
N GLY A 187 23.80 -15.35 8.02
CA GLY A 187 23.47 -14.69 9.28
C GLY A 187 23.45 -13.17 9.23
N VAL A 188 23.73 -12.56 8.09
CA VAL A 188 23.58 -11.11 7.90
C VAL A 188 22.10 -10.74 7.96
N CYS A 189 21.78 -9.70 8.73
CA CYS A 189 20.46 -9.11 8.84
C CYS A 189 20.59 -7.62 8.57
N PHE A 190 19.78 -7.08 7.64
CA PHE A 190 19.75 -5.66 7.35
C PHE A 190 18.40 -5.07 7.75
N VAL A 191 18.39 -4.02 8.56
CA VAL A 191 17.20 -3.26 8.93
C VAL A 191 17.29 -1.90 8.21
N PRO A 192 16.52 -1.67 7.14
CA PRO A 192 16.66 -0.45 6.33
C PRO A 192 15.83 0.73 6.90
N ALA A 193 16.01 1.04 8.16
CA ALA A 193 15.30 2.11 8.88
C ALA A 193 15.93 3.48 8.64
N PHE A 194 16.09 3.91 7.37
CA PHE A 194 16.81 5.15 7.04
C PHE A 194 16.19 6.41 7.64
N SER A 195 14.87 6.45 7.76
CA SER A 195 14.10 7.55 8.35
C SER A 195 13.20 7.05 9.49
N GLY A 196 13.68 6.06 10.24
CA GLY A 196 12.87 5.37 11.22
C GLY A 196 12.08 4.19 10.64
N LEU A 197 11.24 3.59 11.47
CA LEU A 197 10.33 2.51 11.12
C LEU A 197 8.88 2.99 11.26
N LEU A 198 8.06 2.75 10.23
CA LEU A 198 6.62 2.97 10.26
C LEU A 198 5.89 1.76 10.88
N ALA A 199 4.72 1.43 10.35
CA ALA A 199 3.91 0.31 10.83
C ALA A 199 4.68 -1.02 10.84
N PRO A 200 4.47 -1.86 11.85
CA PRO A 200 3.71 -1.63 13.08
C PRO A 200 4.51 -0.98 14.22
N HIS A 201 5.79 -0.68 14.00
CA HIS A 201 6.74 -0.31 15.05
C HIS A 201 6.64 1.14 15.50
N TRP A 202 6.40 2.09 14.59
CA TRP A 202 6.33 3.54 14.83
C TRP A 202 7.53 4.06 15.64
N ARG A 203 8.75 3.73 15.17
CA ARG A 203 10.02 4.10 15.81
C ARG A 203 10.77 5.09 14.93
N GLU A 204 10.57 6.37 15.19
CA GLU A 204 11.27 7.47 14.51
C GLU A 204 12.76 7.56 14.90
N ASP A 205 13.11 7.03 16.06
CA ASP A 205 14.48 6.97 16.59
C ASP A 205 15.32 5.82 16.04
N ALA A 206 14.71 4.90 15.28
CA ALA A 206 15.44 3.84 14.62
C ALA A 206 16.27 4.35 13.42
N ARG A 207 17.40 3.72 13.15
CA ARG A 207 18.22 3.95 11.94
C ARG A 207 18.66 2.65 11.31
N GLY A 208 19.08 2.73 10.03
CA GLY A 208 19.56 1.58 9.28
C GLY A 208 20.69 0.85 9.99
N ALA A 209 20.60 -0.49 10.06
CA ALA A 209 21.61 -1.32 10.70
C ALA A 209 21.88 -2.60 9.90
N ILE A 210 23.15 -2.94 9.72
CA ILE A 210 23.58 -4.24 9.16
C ILE A 210 24.27 -5.00 10.28
N LEU A 211 23.73 -6.16 10.63
CA LEU A 211 24.16 -6.97 11.75
C LEU A 211 24.59 -8.37 11.29
N GLY A 212 25.40 -9.08 12.09
CA GLY A 212 25.79 -10.45 11.81
C GLY A 212 26.91 -10.60 10.77
N LEU A 213 27.66 -9.54 10.46
CA LEU A 213 28.81 -9.59 9.55
C LEU A 213 29.93 -10.47 10.12
N THR A 214 30.51 -11.30 9.26
CA THR A 214 31.70 -12.10 9.51
C THR A 214 32.69 -11.94 8.33
N GLN A 215 33.88 -12.52 8.43
CA GLN A 215 34.83 -12.55 7.30
C GLN A 215 34.29 -13.24 6.04
N TYR A 216 33.31 -14.13 6.20
CA TYR A 216 32.62 -14.83 5.10
C TYR A 216 31.59 -13.96 4.40
N SER A 217 31.12 -12.88 5.03
CA SER A 217 30.08 -12.01 4.49
C SER A 217 30.57 -11.29 3.23
N SER A 218 29.85 -11.43 2.15
CA SER A 218 30.12 -10.81 0.85
C SER A 218 29.02 -9.84 0.45
N ARG A 219 29.21 -9.10 -0.65
CA ARG A 219 28.18 -8.24 -1.24
C ARG A 219 26.89 -9.01 -1.50
N ALA A 220 26.96 -10.25 -1.95
CA ALA A 220 25.78 -11.08 -2.25
C ALA A 220 24.92 -11.34 -1.01
N HIS A 221 25.55 -11.56 0.14
CA HIS A 221 24.84 -11.73 1.41
C HIS A 221 24.12 -10.46 1.85
N ILE A 222 24.72 -9.27 1.61
CA ILE A 222 24.08 -7.98 1.92
C ILE A 222 22.90 -7.73 0.97
N VAL A 223 23.06 -7.97 -0.32
CA VAL A 223 21.98 -7.84 -1.31
C VAL A 223 20.81 -8.78 -0.99
N ARG A 224 21.12 -10.03 -0.63
CA ARG A 224 20.11 -11.01 -0.20
C ARG A 224 19.41 -10.59 1.10
N ALA A 225 20.17 -10.11 2.09
CA ALA A 225 19.62 -9.60 3.35
C ALA A 225 18.70 -8.39 3.12
N THR A 226 18.94 -7.60 2.07
CA THR A 226 18.03 -6.52 1.67
C THR A 226 16.70 -7.07 1.19
N LEU A 227 16.66 -8.11 0.34
CA LEU A 227 15.42 -8.73 -0.09
C LEU A 227 14.66 -9.36 1.10
N GLU A 228 15.38 -10.03 2.00
CA GLU A 228 14.78 -10.59 3.21
C GLU A 228 14.21 -9.50 4.12
N ALA A 229 14.88 -8.35 4.23
CA ALA A 229 14.38 -7.21 5.00
C ALA A 229 13.03 -6.68 4.46
N LEU A 230 12.88 -6.58 3.14
CA LEU A 230 11.60 -6.18 2.52
C LEU A 230 10.48 -7.19 2.84
N ALA A 231 10.80 -8.49 2.77
CA ALA A 231 9.86 -9.54 3.07
C ALA A 231 9.50 -9.58 4.57
N PHE A 232 10.46 -9.37 5.47
CA PHE A 232 10.20 -9.32 6.91
C PHE A 232 9.38 -8.09 7.33
N GLN A 233 9.67 -6.90 6.83
CA GLN A 233 8.85 -5.72 7.11
C GLN A 233 7.40 -5.94 6.66
N SER A 234 7.20 -6.53 5.46
CA SER A 234 5.86 -6.90 5.00
C SER A 234 5.21 -7.93 5.93
N LYS A 235 5.96 -8.94 6.40
CA LYS A 235 5.49 -9.94 7.36
C LYS A 235 5.02 -9.30 8.66
N ASP A 236 5.78 -8.36 9.22
CA ASP A 236 5.43 -7.68 10.48
C ASP A 236 4.08 -6.96 10.34
N VAL A 237 3.84 -6.29 9.20
CA VAL A 237 2.56 -5.64 8.90
C VAL A 237 1.44 -6.66 8.73
N LEU A 238 1.66 -7.76 7.98
CA LEU A 238 0.66 -8.82 7.77
C LEU A 238 0.26 -9.51 9.08
N GLU A 239 1.22 -9.72 9.99
CA GLU A 239 0.93 -10.27 11.33
C GLU A 239 0.08 -9.32 12.18
N ALA A 240 0.36 -8.03 12.13
CA ALA A 240 -0.47 -7.01 12.78
C ALA A 240 -1.89 -7.01 12.18
N MET A 241 -2.04 -7.08 10.85
CA MET A 241 -3.33 -7.18 10.18
C MET A 241 -4.12 -8.42 10.60
N ALA A 242 -3.46 -9.58 10.66
CA ALA A 242 -4.11 -10.83 11.07
C ALA A 242 -4.58 -10.78 12.52
N LYS A 243 -3.80 -10.18 13.41
CA LYS A 243 -4.16 -10.00 14.83
C LYS A 243 -5.36 -9.06 14.99
N ASP A 244 -5.33 -7.88 14.36
CA ASP A 244 -6.43 -6.90 14.45
C ASP A 244 -7.72 -7.44 13.81
N ALA A 245 -7.62 -8.13 12.68
CA ALA A 245 -8.77 -8.73 12.02
C ALA A 245 -9.28 -10.02 12.68
N GLY A 246 -8.53 -10.59 13.66
CA GLY A 246 -8.89 -11.84 14.33
C GLY A 246 -8.92 -13.07 13.41
N ARG A 247 -8.25 -13.01 12.27
CA ARG A 247 -8.23 -14.07 11.26
C ARG A 247 -6.94 -14.07 10.43
N PRO A 248 -6.52 -15.24 9.91
CA PRO A 248 -5.33 -15.31 9.06
C PRO A 248 -5.57 -14.60 7.71
N ILE A 249 -4.48 -14.13 7.11
CA ILE A 249 -4.46 -13.64 5.72
C ILE A 249 -4.69 -14.81 4.76
N LYS A 250 -5.67 -14.72 3.89
CA LYS A 250 -6.01 -15.78 2.92
C LYS A 250 -5.01 -15.89 1.78
N ALA A 251 -4.64 -14.74 1.24
CA ALA A 251 -3.65 -14.62 0.16
C ALA A 251 -3.04 -13.21 0.17
N LEU A 252 -1.79 -13.11 -0.24
CA LEU A 252 -1.12 -11.84 -0.48
C LEU A 252 -0.98 -11.59 -1.98
N ARG A 253 -1.70 -10.62 -2.50
CA ARG A 253 -1.59 -10.18 -3.88
C ARG A 253 -0.54 -9.11 -3.99
N VAL A 254 0.32 -9.18 -5.00
CA VAL A 254 1.47 -8.28 -5.11
C VAL A 254 1.52 -7.58 -6.45
N ASP A 255 1.98 -6.33 -6.42
CA ASP A 255 2.19 -5.48 -7.59
C ASP A 255 3.35 -4.50 -7.36
N GLY A 256 3.56 -3.59 -8.31
CA GLY A 256 4.66 -2.65 -8.28
C GLY A 256 5.97 -3.23 -8.82
N GLY A 257 6.94 -2.37 -9.09
CA GLY A 257 8.15 -2.70 -9.83
C GLY A 257 9.00 -3.81 -9.20
N ALA A 258 9.22 -3.78 -7.88
CA ALA A 258 10.06 -4.77 -7.21
C ALA A 258 9.39 -6.16 -7.08
N SER A 259 8.07 -6.27 -7.28
CA SER A 259 7.39 -7.56 -7.34
C SER A 259 7.83 -8.44 -8.52
N ARG A 260 8.48 -7.86 -9.54
CA ARG A 260 9.07 -8.60 -10.68
C ARG A 260 10.17 -9.57 -10.25
N ASN A 261 10.85 -9.31 -9.13
CA ASN A 261 11.90 -10.15 -8.58
C ASN A 261 11.28 -11.43 -7.99
N ASN A 262 11.56 -12.60 -8.60
CA ASN A 262 10.95 -13.87 -8.18
C ASN A 262 11.54 -14.37 -6.86
N LEU A 263 12.82 -14.11 -6.60
CA LEU A 263 13.43 -14.47 -5.32
C LEU A 263 12.76 -13.71 -4.17
N LEU A 264 12.51 -12.39 -4.34
CA LEU A 264 11.77 -11.61 -3.34
C LEU A 264 10.37 -12.20 -3.09
N MET A 265 9.65 -12.57 -4.15
CA MET A 265 8.30 -13.14 -4.00
C MET A 265 8.33 -14.52 -3.30
N SER A 266 9.32 -15.35 -3.61
CA SER A 266 9.52 -16.61 -2.90
C SER A 266 9.87 -16.41 -1.42
N LEU A 267 10.80 -15.49 -1.13
CA LEU A 267 11.13 -15.08 0.25
C LEU A 267 9.93 -14.53 1.00
N GLN A 268 9.10 -13.73 0.32
CA GLN A 268 7.87 -13.19 0.92
C GLN A 268 6.90 -14.30 1.30
N ALA A 269 6.68 -15.29 0.42
CA ALA A 269 5.84 -16.43 0.72
C ALA A 269 6.41 -17.27 1.89
N ASP A 270 7.69 -17.55 1.84
CA ASP A 270 8.40 -18.33 2.87
C ASP A 270 8.32 -17.67 4.25
N LEU A 271 8.66 -16.40 4.33
CA LEU A 271 8.77 -15.67 5.60
C LEU A 271 7.42 -15.29 6.19
N ALA A 272 6.44 -14.92 5.36
CA ALA A 272 5.09 -14.62 5.83
C ALA A 272 4.25 -15.89 6.05
N GLY A 273 4.61 -17.02 5.43
CA GLY A 273 3.84 -18.26 5.53
C GLY A 273 2.50 -18.22 4.81
N VAL A 274 2.38 -17.34 3.80
CA VAL A 274 1.17 -17.15 3.00
C VAL A 274 1.49 -17.31 1.53
N THR A 275 0.51 -17.74 0.76
CA THR A 275 0.64 -17.76 -0.71
C THR A 275 0.70 -16.34 -1.25
N VAL A 276 1.69 -16.08 -2.12
CA VAL A 276 1.86 -14.80 -2.81
C VAL A 276 1.40 -14.98 -4.26
N GLU A 277 0.53 -14.09 -4.72
CA GLU A 277 -0.05 -14.08 -6.06
C GLU A 277 0.35 -12.80 -6.79
N ARG A 278 1.05 -12.95 -7.92
CA ARG A 278 1.45 -11.84 -8.78
C ARG A 278 0.75 -11.94 -10.13
N PRO A 279 -0.11 -10.97 -10.51
CA PRO A 279 -0.68 -10.92 -11.84
C PRO A 279 0.40 -10.65 -12.90
N SER A 280 0.13 -11.04 -14.14
CA SER A 280 1.00 -10.73 -15.29
C SER A 280 1.08 -9.22 -15.53
N ASP A 281 -0.03 -8.51 -15.38
CA ASP A 281 -0.08 -7.05 -15.40
C ASP A 281 -0.02 -6.53 -13.97
N ILE A 282 1.06 -5.82 -13.64
CA ILE A 282 1.32 -5.24 -12.33
C ILE A 282 0.84 -3.79 -12.18
N GLU A 283 0.23 -3.21 -13.23
CA GLU A 283 -0.35 -1.85 -13.20
C GLU A 283 -1.76 -1.87 -12.60
N THR A 284 -1.87 -2.45 -11.42
CA THR A 284 -3.15 -2.72 -10.76
C THR A 284 -3.86 -1.45 -10.28
N THR A 285 -3.12 -0.38 -10.01
CA THR A 285 -3.67 0.93 -9.62
C THR A 285 -4.53 1.52 -10.75
N SER A 286 -3.98 1.63 -11.95
CA SER A 286 -4.72 2.14 -13.11
C SER A 286 -5.90 1.23 -13.48
N ARG A 287 -5.70 -0.10 -13.35
CA ARG A 287 -6.77 -1.09 -13.53
C ARG A 287 -7.91 -0.86 -12.54
N GLY A 288 -7.62 -0.63 -11.27
CA GLY A 288 -8.63 -0.37 -10.24
C GLY A 288 -9.44 0.89 -10.51
N ALA A 289 -8.77 1.98 -10.91
CA ALA A 289 -9.46 3.20 -11.33
C ALA A 289 -10.37 2.96 -12.54
N ALA A 290 -9.91 2.19 -13.54
CA ALA A 290 -10.72 1.82 -14.69
C ALA A 290 -11.93 0.94 -14.30
N LEU A 291 -11.77 0.01 -13.36
CA LEU A 291 -12.87 -0.81 -12.84
C LEU A 291 -13.93 0.05 -12.12
N ALA A 292 -13.50 0.98 -11.27
CA ALA A 292 -14.41 1.93 -10.62
C ALA A 292 -15.16 2.77 -11.66
N ALA A 293 -14.46 3.31 -12.65
CA ALA A 293 -15.06 4.10 -13.72
C ALA A 293 -16.07 3.30 -14.54
N GLY A 294 -15.77 2.03 -14.87
CA GLY A 294 -16.68 1.15 -15.59
C GLY A 294 -17.96 0.85 -14.80
N VAL A 295 -17.85 0.64 -13.48
CA VAL A 295 -19.02 0.48 -12.61
C VAL A 295 -19.80 1.77 -12.54
N GLY A 296 -19.14 2.92 -12.32
CA GLY A 296 -19.80 4.24 -12.24
C GLY A 296 -20.50 4.66 -13.54
N ALA A 297 -19.99 4.22 -14.69
CA ALA A 297 -20.61 4.44 -16.00
C ALA A 297 -21.68 3.40 -16.37
N GLY A 298 -21.89 2.36 -15.54
CA GLY A 298 -22.85 1.30 -15.83
C GLY A 298 -22.42 0.30 -16.89
N VAL A 299 -21.10 0.23 -17.18
CA VAL A 299 -20.52 -0.78 -18.11
C VAL A 299 -20.50 -2.16 -17.47
N TRP A 300 -20.23 -2.21 -16.15
CA TRP A 300 -20.21 -3.42 -15.33
C TRP A 300 -20.91 -3.18 -14.01
N THR A 301 -21.40 -4.26 -13.41
CA THR A 301 -21.81 -4.25 -12.00
C THR A 301 -20.62 -4.54 -11.10
N ALA A 302 -20.72 -4.20 -9.80
CA ALA A 302 -19.70 -4.54 -8.82
C ALA A 302 -19.55 -6.08 -8.69
N GLU A 303 -20.65 -6.83 -8.77
CA GLU A 303 -20.66 -8.30 -8.72
C GLU A 303 -19.91 -8.89 -9.91
N GLU A 304 -20.10 -8.36 -11.11
CA GLU A 304 -19.37 -8.80 -12.30
C GLU A 304 -17.86 -8.58 -12.13
N VAL A 305 -17.42 -7.41 -11.63
CA VAL A 305 -16.01 -7.10 -11.37
C VAL A 305 -15.36 -8.14 -10.45
N PHE A 306 -16.10 -8.60 -9.43
CA PHE A 306 -15.61 -9.61 -8.49
C PHE A 306 -15.95 -11.05 -8.89
N SER A 307 -16.58 -11.28 -10.05
CA SER A 307 -16.88 -12.64 -10.52
C SER A 307 -15.60 -13.40 -10.93
N PRO A 308 -15.57 -14.73 -10.75
CA PRO A 308 -14.47 -15.54 -11.28
C PRO A 308 -14.31 -15.38 -12.78
N GLY A 309 -13.08 -15.17 -13.25
CA GLY A 309 -12.80 -15.03 -14.69
C GLY A 309 -13.03 -13.64 -15.28
N PHE A 310 -13.63 -12.69 -14.57
CA PHE A 310 -13.80 -11.32 -15.06
C PHE A 310 -12.44 -10.70 -15.42
N GLY A 311 -12.28 -10.26 -16.68
CA GLY A 311 -11.06 -9.61 -17.15
C GLY A 311 -9.79 -10.45 -16.94
N SER A 312 -9.89 -11.78 -16.92
CA SER A 312 -8.74 -12.69 -16.80
C SER A 312 -7.97 -12.73 -18.12
N SER A 313 -7.20 -11.69 -18.36
CA SER A 313 -6.32 -11.57 -19.53
C SER A 313 -4.86 -11.84 -19.17
N GLY A 314 -4.59 -12.80 -18.29
CA GLY A 314 -3.22 -13.14 -17.97
C GLY A 314 -3.07 -14.18 -16.86
N ASP A 315 -1.94 -14.88 -16.90
CA ASP A 315 -1.57 -15.84 -15.86
C ASP A 315 -1.25 -15.12 -14.55
N VAL A 316 -1.73 -15.68 -13.45
CA VAL A 316 -1.30 -15.30 -12.10
C VAL A 316 -0.15 -16.22 -11.70
N LYS A 317 1.03 -15.65 -11.47
CA LYS A 317 2.15 -16.42 -10.92
C LYS A 317 2.01 -16.56 -9.42
N THR A 318 1.97 -17.79 -8.95
CA THR A 318 1.81 -18.13 -7.54
C THR A 318 3.13 -18.59 -6.94
N PHE A 319 3.43 -18.14 -5.73
CA PHE A 319 4.58 -18.54 -4.93
C PHE A 319 4.04 -19.09 -3.60
N ALA A 320 4.28 -20.38 -3.37
CA ALA A 320 3.86 -21.05 -2.14
C ALA A 320 4.99 -21.04 -1.10
N PRO A 321 4.68 -21.03 0.21
CA PRO A 321 5.68 -21.20 1.26
C PRO A 321 6.42 -22.54 1.12
N GLY A 322 7.75 -22.48 1.03
CA GLY A 322 8.62 -23.66 0.86
C GLY A 322 9.40 -24.05 2.11
N ILE A 323 9.52 -23.18 3.12
CA ILE A 323 10.27 -23.46 4.36
C ILE A 323 9.36 -23.96 5.49
N ALA A 324 9.93 -24.77 6.38
CA ALA A 324 9.24 -25.27 7.56
C ALA A 324 8.91 -24.17 8.56
N GLY A 325 7.82 -24.36 9.34
CA GLY A 325 7.40 -23.38 10.36
C GLY A 325 8.48 -23.04 11.38
N ALA A 326 9.23 -24.04 11.85
CA ALA A 326 10.33 -23.85 12.80
C ALA A 326 11.47 -22.98 12.23
N GLU A 327 11.81 -23.17 10.95
CA GLU A 327 12.81 -22.33 10.27
C GLU A 327 12.30 -20.89 10.14
N ARG A 328 11.03 -20.72 9.73
CA ARG A 328 10.39 -19.41 9.64
C ARG A 328 10.44 -18.67 10.98
N GLU A 329 10.10 -19.34 12.05
CA GLU A 329 10.13 -18.79 13.41
C GLU A 329 11.56 -18.39 13.83
N GLN A 330 12.53 -19.25 13.59
CA GLN A 330 13.94 -18.95 13.89
C GLN A 330 14.42 -17.68 13.15
N ARG A 331 14.09 -17.57 11.85
CA ARG A 331 14.45 -16.41 11.04
C ARG A 331 13.72 -15.15 11.51
N ALA A 332 12.43 -15.26 11.87
CA ALA A 332 11.64 -14.17 12.42
C ALA A 332 12.20 -13.66 13.76
N ASN A 333 12.60 -14.57 14.64
CA ASN A 333 13.22 -14.21 15.93
C ASN A 333 14.55 -13.44 15.73
N ARG A 334 15.35 -13.84 14.73
CA ARG A 334 16.59 -13.11 14.37
C ARG A 334 16.27 -11.71 13.83
N TRP A 335 15.24 -11.60 12.96
CA TRP A 335 14.77 -10.32 12.45
C TRP A 335 14.30 -9.41 13.57
N ALA A 336 13.43 -9.87 14.46
CA ALA A 336 12.96 -9.10 15.61
C ALA A 336 14.09 -8.60 16.48
N ALA A 337 15.11 -9.45 16.74
CA ALA A 337 16.31 -9.07 17.48
C ALA A 337 17.14 -8.00 16.76
N ALA A 338 17.17 -8.01 15.42
CA ALA A 338 17.87 -6.97 14.64
C ALA A 338 17.11 -5.65 14.65
N VAL A 339 15.79 -5.69 14.51
CA VAL A 339 14.91 -4.50 14.62
C VAL A 339 15.10 -3.81 15.96
N GLN A 340 15.09 -4.57 17.08
CA GLN A 340 15.33 -4.01 18.42
C GLN A 340 16.68 -3.28 18.53
N ARG A 341 17.72 -3.78 17.85
CA ARG A 341 19.07 -3.18 17.85
C ARG A 341 19.18 -1.93 16.98
N SER A 342 18.20 -1.63 16.15
CA SER A 342 18.14 -0.41 15.35
C SER A 342 17.49 0.78 16.08
N PHE A 343 16.91 0.56 17.24
CA PHE A 343 16.25 1.60 18.04
C PHE A 343 17.26 2.49 18.78
N GLY A 344 16.89 3.74 19.04
CA GLY A 344 17.66 4.68 19.83
C GLY A 344 18.93 5.23 19.16
N TRP A 345 19.09 5.07 17.85
CA TRP A 345 20.25 5.59 17.10
C TRP A 345 20.11 7.05 16.71
N ALA A 346 18.92 7.53 16.43
CA ALA A 346 18.70 8.94 16.26
C ALA A 346 18.77 9.60 17.63
N GLN A 347 19.92 10.18 17.95
CA GLN A 347 20.01 11.07 19.10
C GLN A 347 19.15 12.29 18.79
N THR A 348 18.25 12.61 19.70
CA THR A 348 17.53 13.88 19.70
C THR A 348 18.50 14.97 20.19
N ASP A 349 19.54 15.25 19.42
CA ASP A 349 20.33 16.46 19.55
C ASP A 349 19.57 17.61 18.85
N ALA A 350 18.29 17.75 19.16
CA ALA A 350 17.61 19.03 19.00
C ALA A 350 17.95 19.82 20.27
N PRO A 351 18.67 20.94 20.19
CA PRO A 351 18.75 21.85 21.30
C PRO A 351 17.30 22.25 21.64
N ASP A 352 16.96 22.18 22.94
CA ASP A 352 15.73 22.75 23.47
C ASP A 352 15.59 24.19 22.94
N VAL A 353 14.64 24.41 22.02
CA VAL A 353 14.26 25.74 21.53
C VAL A 353 12.99 26.18 22.23
#